data_1c1b83069268ae129c0859c54dcf2fe0
#
_entry.id   1c1b83069268ae129c0859c54dcf2fe0
#
_cell.length_a   1.000
_cell.length_b   1.000
_cell.length_c   1.000
_cell.angle_alpha   90.00
_cell.angle_beta   90.00
_cell.angle_gamma   90.00
#
_symmetry.space_group_name_H-M   'P 1'
#
loop_
_entity.id
_entity.type
_entity.pdbx_description
1 polymer ?
#
loop_
_entity_poly.entity_id
_entity_poly.type
_entity_poly.pdbx_seq_one_letter_code
_entity_poly.pdbx_strand_id
1 'polypeptide(L)'
;MLGKIALTAFCLGFGFVGGVFSPALVVGALFGGLFWTLLSVIMPDTLSSYSIYVICGMMAVTSPVIGAPLTTILIVFELTRSYDLAIASMIAVVFSNLVTYRFFGRSLFDHQLLMKGVDLSQGRDQARLSDMRVRDYVSDEAPIFSQTTSQQQVLEHLRETGWNEAYAVDSETQKFVGFLRAVDLEAGSQTPIASKLQISDLVFDETTSVRQAMEKLSSFVGDAIPIIKSSDGSLVGVVTEGAIIQSYLNLSADLRREENAGL
;
A
#
# COMPACT_ATOMS: atom_id res chain seq x y z
N MET A 1 10.47 13.52 -31.42
CA MET A 1 10.42 12.59 -30.29
C MET A 1 10.81 13.28 -28.98
N LEU A 2 12.03 13.75 -28.82
CA LEU A 2 12.52 14.38 -27.56
C LEU A 2 11.66 15.55 -27.08
N GLY A 3 11.23 16.45 -27.96
CA GLY A 3 10.35 17.56 -27.59
C GLY A 3 8.99 17.11 -27.03
N LYS A 4 8.41 16.00 -27.53
CA LYS A 4 7.15 15.45 -27.01
C LYS A 4 7.35 14.86 -25.61
N ILE A 5 8.46 14.14 -25.38
CA ILE A 5 8.82 13.60 -24.07
C ILE A 5 8.99 14.74 -23.05
N ALA A 6 9.80 15.75 -23.40
CA ALA A 6 10.04 16.90 -22.53
C ALA A 6 8.76 17.66 -22.19
N LEU A 7 7.91 17.94 -23.19
CA LEU A 7 6.65 18.65 -22.99
C LEU A 7 5.69 17.83 -22.09
N THR A 8 5.59 16.53 -22.31
CA THR A 8 4.73 15.66 -21.50
C THR A 8 5.23 15.59 -20.05
N ALA A 9 6.54 15.41 -19.84
CA ALA A 9 7.14 15.40 -18.51
C ALA A 9 6.93 16.73 -17.79
N PHE A 10 7.06 17.85 -18.50
CA PHE A 10 6.85 19.19 -17.96
C PHE A 10 5.38 19.41 -17.55
N CYS A 11 4.44 19.08 -18.42
CA CYS A 11 3.00 19.20 -18.10
C CYS A 11 2.62 18.36 -16.87
N LEU A 12 3.08 17.11 -16.80
CA LEU A 12 2.79 16.23 -15.64
C LEU A 12 3.45 16.75 -14.37
N GLY A 13 4.69 17.24 -14.46
CA GLY A 13 5.42 17.79 -13.31
C GLY A 13 4.79 19.07 -12.73
N PHE A 14 4.11 19.85 -13.56
CA PHE A 14 3.35 21.05 -13.13
C PHE A 14 1.93 20.71 -12.63
N GLY A 15 1.55 19.42 -12.54
CA GLY A 15 0.26 19.02 -12.00
C GLY A 15 -0.91 19.13 -12.97
N PHE A 16 -0.67 19.30 -14.27
CA PHE A 16 -1.75 19.24 -15.26
C PHE A 16 -2.38 17.85 -15.26
N VAL A 17 -3.71 17.82 -15.13
CA VAL A 17 -4.48 16.56 -15.22
C VAL A 17 -4.52 16.14 -16.69
N GLY A 18 -3.82 15.04 -17.02
CA GLY A 18 -3.76 14.50 -18.38
C GLY A 18 -3.36 13.04 -18.41
N GLY A 19 -3.81 12.33 -19.46
CA GLY A 19 -3.47 10.93 -19.67
C GLY A 19 -2.08 10.77 -20.26
N VAL A 20 -1.29 9.80 -19.75
CA VAL A 20 0.06 9.45 -20.26
C VAL A 20 -0.04 8.55 -21.49
N PHE A 21 -1.19 7.91 -21.71
CA PHE A 21 -1.42 6.94 -22.79
C PHE A 21 -1.19 7.53 -24.18
N SER A 22 -1.88 8.62 -24.51
CA SER A 22 -1.76 9.26 -25.83
C SER A 22 -0.34 9.79 -26.13
N PRO A 23 0.35 10.47 -25.21
CA PRO A 23 1.75 10.82 -25.38
C PRO A 23 2.67 9.61 -25.61
N ALA A 24 2.46 8.50 -24.89
CA ALA A 24 3.24 7.28 -25.05
C ALA A 24 3.07 6.67 -26.45
N LEU A 25 1.85 6.64 -26.98
CA LEU A 25 1.59 6.21 -28.35
C LEU A 25 2.35 7.04 -29.38
N VAL A 26 2.30 8.37 -29.25
CA VAL A 26 2.99 9.28 -30.17
C VAL A 26 4.51 9.09 -30.11
N VAL A 27 5.07 8.99 -28.89
CA VAL A 27 6.51 8.76 -28.73
C VAL A 27 6.90 7.41 -29.34
N GLY A 28 6.10 6.37 -29.11
CA GLY A 28 6.32 5.04 -29.69
C GLY A 28 6.23 5.02 -31.21
N ALA A 29 5.25 5.72 -31.78
CA ALA A 29 5.13 5.87 -33.24
C ALA A 29 6.38 6.53 -33.89
N LEU A 30 6.83 7.62 -33.26
CA LEU A 30 8.03 8.33 -33.67
C LEU A 30 9.29 7.48 -33.54
N PHE A 31 9.38 6.70 -32.46
CA PHE A 31 10.49 5.76 -32.25
C PHE A 31 10.50 4.66 -33.31
N GLY A 32 9.35 4.03 -33.57
CA GLY A 32 9.21 3.00 -34.61
C GLY A 32 9.54 3.52 -36.00
N GLY A 33 9.10 4.73 -36.33
CA GLY A 33 9.41 5.38 -37.58
C GLY A 33 10.91 5.72 -37.74
N LEU A 34 11.54 6.22 -36.67
CA LEU A 34 13.00 6.44 -36.66
C LEU A 34 13.77 5.13 -36.80
N PHE A 35 13.34 4.08 -36.15
CA PHE A 35 13.96 2.76 -36.24
C PHE A 35 13.89 2.21 -37.66
N TRP A 36 12.72 2.32 -38.31
CA TRP A 36 12.56 1.94 -39.71
C TRP A 36 13.50 2.77 -40.62
N THR A 37 13.57 4.08 -40.42
CA THR A 37 14.43 4.96 -41.21
C THR A 37 15.91 4.58 -41.06
N LEU A 38 16.35 4.23 -39.88
CA LEU A 38 17.71 3.79 -39.61
C LEU A 38 18.00 2.45 -40.29
N LEU A 39 17.10 1.50 -40.21
CA LEU A 39 17.23 0.19 -40.83
C LEU A 39 17.20 0.28 -42.35
N SER A 40 16.41 1.19 -42.95
CA SER A 40 16.32 1.36 -44.40
C SER A 40 17.63 1.82 -45.04
N VAL A 41 18.51 2.48 -44.28
CA VAL A 41 19.86 2.83 -44.71
C VAL A 41 20.80 1.62 -44.72
N ILE A 42 20.60 0.68 -43.76
CA ILE A 42 21.49 -0.47 -43.57
C ILE A 42 21.05 -1.67 -44.40
N MET A 43 19.74 -1.91 -44.53
CA MET A 43 19.15 -3.11 -45.13
C MET A 43 17.92 -2.76 -46.03
N PRO A 44 18.09 -2.04 -47.15
CA PRO A 44 16.95 -1.49 -47.90
C PRO A 44 16.01 -2.55 -48.47
N ASP A 45 16.51 -3.74 -48.86
CA ASP A 45 15.75 -4.75 -49.61
C ASP A 45 14.99 -5.77 -48.73
N THR A 46 15.15 -5.73 -47.42
CA THR A 46 14.60 -6.74 -46.49
C THR A 46 13.53 -6.23 -45.55
N LEU A 47 13.20 -4.93 -45.64
CA LEU A 47 12.31 -4.28 -44.69
C LEU A 47 10.83 -4.49 -45.01
N SER A 48 10.08 -4.78 -43.95
CA SER A 48 8.61 -4.73 -43.96
C SER A 48 8.10 -3.28 -44.10
N SER A 49 6.80 -3.13 -44.29
CA SER A 49 6.14 -1.82 -44.41
C SER A 49 6.44 -0.90 -43.23
N TYR A 50 6.65 0.39 -43.49
CA TYR A 50 6.84 1.45 -42.50
C TYR A 50 5.80 1.42 -41.37
N SER A 51 4.52 1.17 -41.76
CA SER A 51 3.41 1.12 -40.79
C SER A 51 3.58 0.05 -39.74
N ILE A 52 4.19 -1.10 -40.06
CA ILE A 52 4.45 -2.20 -39.12
C ILE A 52 5.38 -1.73 -38.00
N TYR A 53 6.48 -1.06 -38.38
CA TYR A 53 7.44 -0.55 -37.37
C TYR A 53 6.86 0.55 -36.51
N VAL A 54 6.02 1.42 -37.07
CA VAL A 54 5.33 2.47 -36.35
C VAL A 54 4.38 1.85 -35.29
N ILE A 55 3.56 0.88 -35.71
CA ILE A 55 2.60 0.21 -34.79
C ILE A 55 3.34 -0.59 -33.74
N CYS A 56 4.36 -1.36 -34.07
CA CYS A 56 5.18 -2.07 -33.10
C CYS A 56 5.85 -1.12 -32.10
N GLY A 57 6.37 0.02 -32.58
CA GLY A 57 6.94 1.06 -31.73
C GLY A 57 5.93 1.69 -30.78
N MET A 58 4.71 1.97 -31.27
CA MET A 58 3.61 2.44 -30.42
C MET A 58 3.35 1.48 -29.26
N MET A 59 3.23 0.19 -29.55
CA MET A 59 2.93 -0.82 -28.55
C MET A 59 4.10 -1.06 -27.59
N ALA A 60 5.33 -1.11 -28.12
CA ALA A 60 6.53 -1.29 -27.33
C ALA A 60 6.76 -0.19 -26.29
N VAL A 61 6.39 1.05 -26.59
CA VAL A 61 6.51 2.15 -25.62
C VAL A 61 5.31 2.21 -24.67
N THR A 62 4.10 1.95 -25.18
CA THR A 62 2.87 2.10 -24.40
C THR A 62 2.69 0.97 -23.37
N SER A 63 3.04 -0.27 -23.74
CA SER A 63 2.85 -1.44 -22.87
C SER A 63 3.54 -1.31 -21.52
N PRO A 64 4.84 -0.99 -21.41
CA PRO A 64 5.50 -0.83 -20.11
C PRO A 64 5.06 0.43 -19.33
N VAL A 65 4.51 1.43 -20.03
CA VAL A 65 3.93 2.60 -19.35
C VAL A 65 2.67 2.21 -18.59
N ILE A 66 1.78 1.44 -19.23
CA ILE A 66 0.50 1.02 -18.64
C ILE A 66 0.68 -0.17 -17.69
N GLY A 67 1.62 -1.08 -17.95
CA GLY A 67 1.78 -2.34 -17.24
C GLY A 67 0.79 -3.43 -17.69
N ALA A 68 0.19 -3.29 -18.88
CA ALA A 68 -0.83 -4.22 -19.41
C ALA A 68 -0.45 -4.77 -20.78
N PRO A 69 0.53 -5.68 -20.87
CA PRO A 69 1.05 -6.18 -22.16
C PRO A 69 -0.01 -6.90 -22.98
N LEU A 70 -0.85 -7.72 -22.39
CA LEU A 70 -1.91 -8.45 -23.12
C LEU A 70 -2.95 -7.50 -23.71
N THR A 71 -3.38 -6.51 -22.94
CA THR A 71 -4.34 -5.50 -23.39
C THR A 71 -3.80 -4.72 -24.57
N THR A 72 -2.52 -4.33 -24.53
CA THR A 72 -1.87 -3.60 -25.62
C THR A 72 -1.83 -4.41 -26.92
N ILE A 73 -1.50 -5.71 -26.83
CA ILE A 73 -1.50 -6.61 -27.99
C ILE A 73 -2.92 -6.78 -28.56
N LEU A 74 -3.90 -6.97 -27.67
CA LEU A 74 -5.29 -7.15 -28.08
C LEU A 74 -5.85 -5.91 -28.78
N ILE A 75 -5.51 -4.70 -28.33
CA ILE A 75 -5.88 -3.44 -28.98
C ILE A 75 -5.37 -3.40 -30.43
N VAL A 76 -4.11 -3.80 -30.68
CA VAL A 76 -3.58 -3.86 -32.04
C VAL A 76 -4.37 -4.84 -32.90
N PHE A 77 -4.61 -6.04 -32.38
CA PHE A 77 -5.37 -7.06 -33.10
C PHE A 77 -6.78 -6.59 -33.45
N GLU A 78 -7.47 -5.97 -32.49
CA GLU A 78 -8.84 -5.49 -32.70
C GLU A 78 -8.92 -4.34 -33.72
N LEU A 79 -7.99 -3.39 -33.63
CA LEU A 79 -7.96 -2.23 -34.52
C LEU A 79 -7.50 -2.58 -35.95
N THR A 80 -6.55 -3.51 -36.09
CA THR A 80 -5.94 -3.82 -37.38
C THR A 80 -6.52 -5.08 -38.06
N ARG A 81 -7.11 -5.97 -37.25
CA ARG A 81 -7.58 -7.31 -37.66
C ARG A 81 -6.53 -8.12 -38.45
N SER A 82 -5.26 -7.86 -38.13
CA SER A 82 -4.11 -8.50 -38.80
C SER A 82 -3.36 -9.36 -37.78
N TYR A 83 -3.29 -10.65 -38.02
CA TYR A 83 -2.49 -11.58 -37.23
C TYR A 83 -1.01 -11.29 -37.27
N ASP A 84 -0.49 -10.94 -38.45
CA ASP A 84 0.93 -10.65 -38.64
C ASP A 84 1.36 -9.44 -37.82
N LEU A 85 0.54 -8.39 -37.80
CA LEU A 85 0.77 -7.22 -36.97
C LEU A 85 0.63 -7.53 -35.44
N ALA A 86 -0.30 -8.38 -35.06
CA ALA A 86 -0.45 -8.79 -33.69
C ALA A 86 0.77 -9.58 -33.20
N ILE A 87 1.27 -10.52 -34.01
CA ILE A 87 2.48 -11.31 -33.69
C ILE A 87 3.71 -10.40 -33.60
N ALA A 88 3.92 -9.52 -34.58
CA ALA A 88 5.02 -8.57 -34.58
C ALA A 88 4.98 -7.65 -33.33
N SER A 89 3.79 -7.15 -33.00
CA SER A 89 3.58 -6.32 -31.81
C SER A 89 3.79 -7.10 -30.52
N MET A 90 3.39 -8.39 -30.47
CA MET A 90 3.64 -9.27 -29.32
C MET A 90 5.14 -9.39 -29.02
N ILE A 91 5.95 -9.64 -30.04
CA ILE A 91 7.40 -9.74 -29.91
C ILE A 91 7.96 -8.41 -29.40
N ALA A 92 7.58 -7.29 -30.01
CA ALA A 92 8.04 -5.96 -29.61
C ALA A 92 7.65 -5.62 -28.16
N VAL A 93 6.42 -5.95 -27.75
CA VAL A 93 5.91 -5.74 -26.39
C VAL A 93 6.65 -6.60 -25.37
N VAL A 94 6.89 -7.88 -25.67
CA VAL A 94 7.62 -8.79 -24.76
C VAL A 94 9.03 -8.28 -24.51
N PHE A 95 9.78 -7.95 -25.56
CA PHE A 95 11.14 -7.43 -25.41
C PHE A 95 11.17 -6.09 -24.67
N SER A 96 10.27 -5.18 -25.00
CA SER A 96 10.19 -3.88 -24.32
C SER A 96 9.87 -4.02 -22.83
N ASN A 97 8.90 -4.86 -22.48
CA ASN A 97 8.58 -5.12 -21.07
C ASN A 97 9.76 -5.79 -20.36
N LEU A 98 10.42 -6.78 -20.97
CA LEU A 98 11.60 -7.42 -20.38
C LEU A 98 12.69 -6.41 -20.03
N VAL A 99 13.01 -5.50 -20.97
CA VAL A 99 13.97 -4.42 -20.74
C VAL A 99 13.50 -3.50 -19.62
N THR A 100 12.26 -3.06 -19.66
CA THR A 100 11.71 -2.15 -18.65
C THR A 100 11.73 -2.79 -17.25
N TYR A 101 11.26 -4.02 -17.11
CA TYR A 101 11.30 -4.73 -15.81
C TYR A 101 12.73 -4.99 -15.34
N ARG A 102 13.68 -5.23 -16.25
CA ARG A 102 15.09 -5.44 -15.87
C ARG A 102 15.76 -4.20 -15.33
N PHE A 103 15.41 -3.00 -15.83
CA PHE A 103 16.03 -1.74 -15.42
C PHE A 103 15.23 -0.94 -14.40
N PHE A 104 13.90 -0.99 -14.45
CA PHE A 104 13.01 -0.19 -13.60
C PHE A 104 12.17 -1.04 -12.64
N GLY A 105 12.09 -2.35 -12.85
CA GLY A 105 11.38 -3.28 -11.97
C GLY A 105 9.86 -3.25 -12.06
N ARG A 106 9.25 -2.15 -12.53
CA ARG A 106 7.79 -1.93 -12.53
C ARG A 106 7.35 -1.06 -13.70
N SER A 107 6.02 -1.06 -13.99
CA SER A 107 5.44 -0.11 -14.94
C SER A 107 5.45 1.33 -14.39
N LEU A 108 5.25 2.32 -15.27
CA LEU A 108 5.16 3.72 -14.82
C LEU A 108 3.97 3.93 -13.88
N PHE A 109 2.82 3.32 -14.15
CA PHE A 109 1.64 3.44 -13.28
C PHE A 109 1.84 2.76 -11.92
N ASP A 110 2.46 1.57 -11.88
CA ASP A 110 2.80 0.92 -10.61
C ASP A 110 3.75 1.79 -9.78
N HIS A 111 4.71 2.44 -10.45
CA HIS A 111 5.64 3.34 -9.77
C HIS A 111 4.93 4.59 -9.20
N GLN A 112 3.98 5.18 -9.96
CA GLN A 112 3.18 6.30 -9.47
C GLN A 112 2.28 5.93 -8.29
N LEU A 113 1.69 4.73 -8.30
CA LEU A 113 0.87 4.22 -7.19
C LEU A 113 1.74 3.98 -5.96
N LEU A 114 2.93 3.42 -6.14
CA LEU A 114 3.87 3.22 -5.04
C LEU A 114 4.26 4.56 -4.37
N MET A 115 4.50 5.60 -5.17
CA MET A 115 4.78 6.95 -4.62
C MET A 115 3.61 7.54 -3.82
N LYS A 116 2.39 7.10 -4.09
CA LYS A 116 1.18 7.44 -3.32
C LYS A 116 0.94 6.49 -2.14
N GLY A 117 1.86 5.57 -1.86
CA GLY A 117 1.76 4.60 -0.76
C GLY A 117 0.97 3.34 -1.10
N VAL A 118 0.53 3.14 -2.35
CA VAL A 118 -0.23 1.96 -2.78
C VAL A 118 0.68 1.01 -3.54
N ASP A 119 1.02 -0.13 -2.95
CA ASP A 119 1.83 -1.17 -3.58
C ASP A 119 0.95 -2.33 -4.10
N LEU A 120 0.63 -2.31 -5.38
CA LEU A 120 -0.18 -3.36 -6.01
C LEU A 120 0.57 -4.69 -6.23
N SER A 121 1.90 -4.71 -6.13
CA SER A 121 2.68 -5.94 -6.34
C SER A 121 2.46 -6.97 -5.24
N GLN A 122 1.95 -6.53 -4.10
CA GLN A 122 1.70 -7.36 -2.93
C GLN A 122 0.27 -7.93 -2.86
N GLY A 123 -0.54 -7.69 -3.88
CA GLY A 123 -1.94 -8.12 -3.94
C GLY A 123 -2.93 -7.06 -3.41
N ARG A 124 -4.21 -7.23 -3.74
CA ARG A 124 -5.30 -6.34 -3.32
C ARG A 124 -5.47 -6.28 -1.81
N ASP A 125 -5.22 -7.40 -1.13
CA ASP A 125 -5.35 -7.54 0.32
C ASP A 125 -4.44 -6.58 1.05
N GLN A 126 -3.19 -6.51 0.64
CA GLN A 126 -2.19 -5.66 1.30
C GLN A 126 -2.38 -4.17 1.00
N ALA A 127 -2.86 -3.82 -0.19
CA ALA A 127 -3.23 -2.44 -0.50
C ALA A 127 -4.35 -1.95 0.42
N ARG A 128 -5.43 -2.74 0.60
CA ARG A 128 -6.53 -2.40 1.52
C ARG A 128 -6.08 -2.36 2.99
N LEU A 129 -5.22 -3.29 3.42
CA LEU A 129 -4.66 -3.27 4.79
C LEU A 129 -3.81 -2.02 5.06
N SER A 130 -3.20 -1.45 4.04
CA SER A 130 -2.45 -0.19 4.16
C SER A 130 -3.36 1.03 4.34
N ASP A 131 -4.62 0.96 3.89
CA ASP A 131 -5.62 2.02 4.05
C ASP A 131 -6.38 1.92 5.38
N MET A 132 -6.52 0.70 5.95
CA MET A 132 -7.19 0.46 7.23
C MET A 132 -6.31 0.96 8.38
N ARG A 133 -6.87 1.70 9.33
CA ARG A 133 -6.16 2.28 10.47
C ARG A 133 -6.43 1.49 11.74
N VAL A 134 -5.40 1.28 12.58
CA VAL A 134 -5.54 0.58 13.86
C VAL A 134 -6.52 1.25 14.80
N ARG A 135 -6.68 2.56 14.74
CA ARG A 135 -7.63 3.34 15.55
C ARG A 135 -9.10 2.94 15.33
N ASP A 136 -9.42 2.37 14.15
CA ASP A 136 -10.78 1.94 13.83
C ASP A 136 -11.15 0.61 14.48
N TYR A 137 -10.20 -0.02 15.19
CA TYR A 137 -10.32 -1.32 15.87
C TYR A 137 -9.98 -1.23 17.36
N VAL A 138 -10.11 -0.05 17.94
CA VAL A 138 -9.92 0.18 19.37
C VAL A 138 -10.93 -0.64 20.17
N SER A 139 -10.50 -1.22 21.29
CA SER A 139 -11.38 -1.92 22.21
C SER A 139 -12.15 -0.92 23.09
N ASP A 140 -13.48 -0.99 23.06
CA ASP A 140 -14.35 -0.14 23.90
C ASP A 140 -14.28 -0.51 25.38
N GLU A 141 -13.87 -1.74 25.71
CA GLU A 141 -13.81 -2.28 27.06
C GLU A 141 -12.40 -2.23 27.69
N ALA A 142 -11.51 -1.43 27.11
CA ALA A 142 -10.13 -1.35 27.55
C ALA A 142 -10.03 -0.75 28.96
N PRO A 143 -9.26 -1.36 29.89
CA PRO A 143 -9.08 -0.87 31.25
C PRO A 143 -8.10 0.32 31.29
N ILE A 144 -8.61 1.52 31.03
CA ILE A 144 -7.86 2.77 31.03
C ILE A 144 -8.16 3.54 32.30
N PHE A 145 -7.11 3.89 33.06
CA PHE A 145 -7.22 4.58 34.35
C PHE A 145 -6.31 5.81 34.40
N SER A 146 -6.68 6.75 35.31
CA SER A 146 -5.75 7.81 35.71
C SER A 146 -4.59 7.22 36.52
N GLN A 147 -3.38 7.75 36.32
CA GLN A 147 -2.21 7.36 37.13
C GLN A 147 -2.41 7.54 38.63
N THR A 148 -3.40 8.36 39.08
CA THR A 148 -3.75 8.61 40.47
C THR A 148 -4.72 7.59 41.06
N THR A 149 -5.29 6.69 40.26
CA THR A 149 -6.23 5.66 40.71
C THR A 149 -5.52 4.67 41.64
N SER A 150 -6.23 4.16 42.65
CA SER A 150 -5.66 3.20 43.62
C SER A 150 -5.47 1.81 43.00
N GLN A 151 -4.42 1.11 43.44
CA GLN A 151 -4.11 -0.25 42.97
C GLN A 151 -5.29 -1.22 43.22
N GLN A 152 -5.99 -1.07 44.33
CA GLN A 152 -7.15 -1.92 44.64
C GLN A 152 -8.26 -1.78 43.60
N GLN A 153 -8.62 -0.54 43.23
CA GLN A 153 -9.69 -0.29 42.23
C GLN A 153 -9.35 -0.87 40.90
N VAL A 154 -8.09 -0.72 40.45
CA VAL A 154 -7.64 -1.28 39.18
C VAL A 154 -7.65 -2.80 39.21
N LEU A 155 -7.17 -3.41 40.31
CA LEU A 155 -7.14 -4.87 40.46
C LEU A 155 -8.55 -5.49 40.49
N GLU A 156 -9.52 -4.84 41.14
CA GLU A 156 -10.92 -5.28 41.16
C GLU A 156 -11.49 -5.26 39.74
N HIS A 157 -11.31 -4.17 39.03
CA HIS A 157 -11.78 -4.03 37.65
C HIS A 157 -11.15 -5.07 36.68
N LEU A 158 -9.85 -5.32 36.79
CA LEU A 158 -9.17 -6.34 36.00
C LEU A 158 -9.71 -7.75 36.27
N ARG A 159 -10.05 -8.06 37.55
CA ARG A 159 -10.66 -9.34 37.91
C ARG A 159 -12.07 -9.51 37.36
N GLU A 160 -12.86 -8.44 37.34
CA GLU A 160 -14.23 -8.45 36.81
C GLU A 160 -14.27 -8.59 35.28
N THR A 161 -13.34 -7.93 34.59
CA THR A 161 -13.32 -7.88 33.12
C THR A 161 -12.47 -8.97 32.47
N GLY A 162 -11.60 -9.64 33.26
CA GLY A 162 -10.70 -10.69 32.76
C GLY A 162 -9.47 -10.18 32.05
N TRP A 163 -9.19 -8.89 32.11
CA TRP A 163 -7.94 -8.33 31.59
C TRP A 163 -6.78 -8.58 32.55
N ASN A 164 -5.58 -8.80 32.00
CA ASN A 164 -4.34 -8.94 32.79
C ASN A 164 -3.54 -7.66 32.88
N GLU A 165 -3.81 -6.70 32.01
CA GLU A 165 -3.10 -5.43 31.89
C GLU A 165 -4.08 -4.25 32.00
N ALA A 166 -3.62 -3.12 32.56
CA ALA A 166 -4.32 -1.86 32.54
C ALA A 166 -3.41 -0.74 32.02
N TYR A 167 -4.01 0.27 31.41
CA TYR A 167 -3.32 1.37 30.75
C TYR A 167 -3.54 2.65 31.52
N ALA A 168 -2.47 3.41 31.74
CA ALA A 168 -2.55 4.61 32.55
C ALA A 168 -2.39 5.88 31.71
N VAL A 169 -3.22 6.86 32.03
CA VAL A 169 -3.15 8.21 31.47
C VAL A 169 -2.89 9.24 32.56
N ASP A 170 -2.26 10.31 32.16
CA ASP A 170 -2.12 11.48 33.02
C ASP A 170 -3.48 12.15 33.23
N SER A 171 -3.79 12.54 34.48
CA SER A 171 -5.11 13.06 34.89
C SER A 171 -5.48 14.36 34.16
N GLU A 172 -4.51 15.22 33.85
CA GLU A 172 -4.76 16.54 33.31
C GLU A 172 -4.61 16.56 31.78
N THR A 173 -3.57 15.92 31.28
CA THR A 173 -3.22 15.98 29.85
C THR A 173 -3.77 14.83 29.03
N GLN A 174 -4.30 13.78 29.67
CA GLN A 174 -4.78 12.55 29.04
C GLN A 174 -3.71 11.85 28.17
N LYS A 175 -2.44 12.17 28.40
CA LYS A 175 -1.32 11.53 27.74
C LYS A 175 -1.13 10.12 28.26
N PHE A 176 -0.75 9.22 27.38
CA PHE A 176 -0.36 7.87 27.76
C PHE A 176 0.91 7.91 28.62
N VAL A 177 0.89 7.33 29.81
CA VAL A 177 2.01 7.31 30.76
C VAL A 177 2.68 5.95 30.81
N GLY A 178 1.91 4.87 30.65
CA GLY A 178 2.43 3.52 30.72
C GLY A 178 1.33 2.49 30.93
N PHE A 179 1.73 1.25 31.13
CA PHE A 179 0.82 0.15 31.46
C PHE A 179 1.28 -0.55 32.73
N LEU A 180 0.43 -1.39 33.29
CA LEU A 180 0.73 -2.23 34.45
C LEU A 180 0.02 -3.57 34.34
N ARG A 181 0.58 -4.60 34.92
CA ARG A 181 -0.01 -5.94 34.97
C ARG A 181 -0.68 -6.23 36.28
N ALA A 182 -1.77 -6.99 36.25
CA ALA A 182 -2.50 -7.41 37.43
C ALA A 182 -1.60 -8.08 38.49
N VAL A 183 -0.58 -8.83 38.07
CA VAL A 183 0.37 -9.53 38.94
C VAL A 183 1.30 -8.60 39.72
N ASP A 184 1.48 -7.36 39.25
CA ASP A 184 2.35 -6.36 39.88
C ASP A 184 1.60 -5.51 40.92
N LEU A 185 0.26 -5.70 41.06
CA LEU A 185 -0.61 -4.96 41.95
C LEU A 185 -0.79 -5.66 43.30
N GLU A 186 -0.85 -4.87 44.35
CA GLU A 186 -1.04 -5.36 45.72
C GLU A 186 -2.52 -5.26 46.13
N ALA A 187 -3.12 -6.40 46.49
CA ALA A 187 -4.50 -6.45 46.94
C ALA A 187 -4.66 -5.64 48.23
N GLY A 188 -5.69 -4.77 48.27
CA GLY A 188 -5.96 -3.90 49.43
C GLY A 188 -5.15 -2.61 49.49
N SER A 189 -4.22 -2.41 48.54
CA SER A 189 -3.39 -1.20 48.50
C SER A 189 -4.17 0.01 47.97
N GLN A 190 -4.17 1.09 48.73
CA GLN A 190 -4.78 2.38 48.36
C GLN A 190 -3.77 3.32 47.69
N THR A 191 -2.51 2.87 47.47
CA THR A 191 -1.50 3.69 46.81
C THR A 191 -1.82 3.86 45.31
N PRO A 192 -1.51 5.03 44.71
CA PRO A 192 -1.70 5.26 43.31
C PRO A 192 -0.92 4.27 42.42
N ILE A 193 -1.47 3.93 41.27
CA ILE A 193 -0.82 3.03 40.32
C ILE A 193 0.45 3.63 39.68
N ALA A 194 0.67 4.93 39.79
CA ALA A 194 1.84 5.62 39.23
C ALA A 194 3.18 4.95 39.60
N SER A 195 3.28 4.33 40.82
CA SER A 195 4.50 3.66 41.29
C SER A 195 4.79 2.30 40.63
N LYS A 196 3.79 1.72 39.94
CA LYS A 196 3.87 0.38 39.32
C LYS A 196 3.84 0.41 37.82
N LEU A 197 3.82 1.61 37.21
CA LEU A 197 3.76 1.77 35.73
C LEU A 197 5.05 1.31 35.08
N GLN A 198 4.88 0.61 33.96
CA GLN A 198 5.92 0.15 33.06
C GLN A 198 5.78 0.89 31.72
N ILE A 199 6.89 1.11 31.05
CA ILE A 199 6.91 1.70 29.71
C ILE A 199 6.54 0.60 28.72
N SER A 200 5.61 0.89 27.81
CA SER A 200 5.24 -0.04 26.76
C SER A 200 6.34 -0.09 25.69
N ASP A 201 6.79 -1.30 25.36
CA ASP A 201 7.80 -1.52 24.29
C ASP A 201 7.22 -1.24 22.90
N LEU A 202 5.91 -1.31 22.74
CA LEU A 202 5.22 -1.07 21.48
C LEU A 202 4.02 -0.12 21.73
N VAL A 203 4.01 0.97 20.96
CA VAL A 203 2.93 1.96 20.93
C VAL A 203 2.64 2.26 19.46
N PHE A 204 1.38 2.31 19.09
CA PHE A 204 0.96 2.72 17.76
C PHE A 204 0.53 4.18 17.74
N ASP A 205 0.76 4.80 16.60
CA ASP A 205 0.19 6.08 16.26
C ASP A 205 -1.21 5.91 15.67
N GLU A 206 -2.10 6.89 15.84
CA GLU A 206 -3.47 6.86 15.27
C GLU A 206 -3.50 6.70 13.74
N THR A 207 -2.39 7.05 13.05
CA THR A 207 -2.24 6.93 11.60
C THR A 207 -1.66 5.59 11.16
N THR A 208 -1.23 4.74 12.11
CA THR A 208 -0.65 3.43 11.82
C THR A 208 -1.66 2.56 11.07
N SER A 209 -1.24 1.96 9.96
CA SER A 209 -2.10 1.01 9.23
C SER A 209 -2.11 -0.37 9.87
N VAL A 210 -3.19 -1.12 9.64
CA VAL A 210 -3.31 -2.53 10.08
C VAL A 210 -2.14 -3.36 9.59
N ARG A 211 -1.68 -3.13 8.36
CA ARG A 211 -0.50 -3.79 7.80
C ARG A 211 0.76 -3.54 8.63
N GLN A 212 1.06 -2.26 8.92
CA GLN A 212 2.24 -1.89 9.72
C GLN A 212 2.16 -2.48 11.14
N ALA A 213 0.94 -2.54 11.70
CA ALA A 213 0.71 -3.16 12.99
C ALA A 213 1.03 -4.66 12.95
N MET A 214 0.54 -5.40 11.95
CA MET A 214 0.82 -6.82 11.78
C MET A 214 2.32 -7.14 11.66
N GLU A 215 3.09 -6.30 10.96
CA GLU A 215 4.55 -6.47 10.84
C GLU A 215 5.25 -6.37 12.22
N LYS A 216 4.72 -5.55 13.13
CA LYS A 216 5.29 -5.33 14.47
C LYS A 216 4.77 -6.31 15.52
N LEU A 217 3.63 -6.95 15.28
CA LEU A 217 3.02 -7.91 16.24
C LEU A 217 3.86 -9.15 16.48
N SER A 218 4.70 -9.56 15.53
CA SER A 218 5.47 -10.80 15.61
C SER A 218 6.39 -10.91 16.85
N SER A 219 6.73 -9.79 17.46
CA SER A 219 7.59 -9.71 18.65
C SER A 219 6.86 -9.17 19.90
N PHE A 220 5.57 -8.87 19.78
CA PHE A 220 4.78 -8.31 20.88
C PHE A 220 4.32 -9.41 21.84
N VAL A 221 4.37 -9.12 23.15
CA VAL A 221 3.83 -9.97 24.23
C VAL A 221 3.07 -9.07 25.19
N GLY A 222 1.75 -9.17 25.18
CA GLY A 222 0.85 -8.37 26.04
C GLY A 222 -0.61 -8.58 25.65
N ASP A 223 -1.55 -8.03 26.42
CA ASP A 223 -2.99 -8.14 26.14
C ASP A 223 -3.40 -7.20 24.97
N ALA A 224 -2.90 -5.96 24.98
CA ALA A 224 -3.21 -5.01 23.93
C ALA A 224 -2.12 -3.91 23.80
N ILE A 225 -2.15 -3.21 22.67
CA ILE A 225 -1.17 -2.19 22.32
C ILE A 225 -1.85 -0.82 22.39
N PRO A 226 -1.27 0.14 23.12
CA PRO A 226 -1.79 1.50 23.19
C PRO A 226 -1.64 2.24 21.88
N ILE A 227 -2.66 3.03 21.54
CA ILE A 227 -2.70 3.92 20.37
C ILE A 227 -2.71 5.35 20.87
N ILE A 228 -1.78 6.16 20.42
CA ILE A 228 -1.64 7.57 20.80
C ILE A 228 -1.83 8.50 19.61
N LYS A 229 -2.18 9.74 19.87
CA LYS A 229 -2.18 10.81 18.87
C LYS A 229 -0.76 11.32 18.67
N SER A 230 -0.35 11.49 17.42
CA SER A 230 0.93 12.12 17.08
C SER A 230 1.05 13.57 17.54
N SER A 231 -0.08 14.27 17.64
CA SER A 231 -0.11 15.72 17.93
C SER A 231 0.27 16.07 19.36
N ASP A 232 -0.20 15.29 20.34
CA ASP A 232 -0.09 15.64 21.75
C ASP A 232 0.26 14.44 22.67
N GLY A 233 0.33 13.22 22.12
CA GLY A 233 0.61 11.99 22.87
C GLY A 233 -0.57 11.52 23.73
N SER A 234 -1.79 12.05 23.54
CA SER A 234 -2.98 11.59 24.24
C SER A 234 -3.36 10.18 23.81
N LEU A 235 -3.84 9.36 24.74
CA LEU A 235 -4.29 8.01 24.47
C LEU A 235 -5.61 8.03 23.69
N VAL A 236 -5.64 7.40 22.53
CA VAL A 236 -6.85 7.19 21.72
C VAL A 236 -7.61 5.98 22.24
N GLY A 237 -6.89 4.94 22.65
CA GLY A 237 -7.40 3.68 23.14
C GLY A 237 -6.35 2.58 23.03
N VAL A 238 -6.77 1.33 23.14
CA VAL A 238 -5.90 0.19 22.93
C VAL A 238 -6.49 -0.77 21.91
N VAL A 239 -5.63 -1.50 21.20
CA VAL A 239 -6.03 -2.51 20.22
C VAL A 239 -5.43 -3.85 20.61
N THR A 240 -6.24 -4.90 20.65
CA THR A 240 -5.77 -6.26 20.91
C THR A 240 -5.18 -6.89 19.65
N GLU A 241 -4.26 -7.83 19.83
CA GLU A 241 -3.74 -8.64 18.74
C GLU A 241 -4.88 -9.35 17.98
N GLY A 242 -5.86 -9.88 18.74
CA GLY A 242 -7.05 -10.52 18.18
C GLY A 242 -7.87 -9.60 17.26
N ALA A 243 -8.05 -8.33 17.62
CA ALA A 243 -8.78 -7.36 16.81
C ALA A 243 -8.05 -7.07 15.48
N ILE A 244 -6.72 -6.95 15.51
CA ILE A 244 -5.91 -6.75 14.30
C ILE A 244 -5.98 -7.99 13.38
N ILE A 245 -5.85 -9.19 13.92
CA ILE A 245 -5.96 -10.45 13.15
C ILE A 245 -7.37 -10.60 12.59
N GLN A 246 -8.41 -10.32 13.38
CA GLN A 246 -9.81 -10.41 12.93
C GLN A 246 -10.09 -9.43 11.79
N SER A 247 -9.53 -8.21 11.85
CA SER A 247 -9.67 -7.23 10.76
C SER A 247 -9.08 -7.75 9.44
N TYR A 248 -7.95 -8.43 9.50
CA TYR A 248 -7.34 -9.10 8.35
C TYR A 248 -8.20 -10.24 7.79
N LEU A 249 -8.72 -11.10 8.68
CA LEU A 249 -9.56 -12.23 8.26
C LEU A 249 -10.86 -11.75 7.61
N ASN A 250 -11.49 -10.71 8.16
CA ASN A 250 -12.70 -10.12 7.60
C ASN A 250 -12.43 -9.53 6.21
N LEU A 251 -11.34 -8.79 6.03
CA LEU A 251 -10.94 -8.25 4.73
C LEU A 251 -10.72 -9.37 3.71
N SER A 252 -9.99 -10.43 4.08
CA SER A 252 -9.73 -11.58 3.20
C SER A 252 -11.02 -12.30 2.81
N ALA A 253 -11.98 -12.40 3.72
CA ALA A 253 -13.28 -13.00 3.44
C ALA A 253 -14.13 -12.14 2.47
N ASP A 254 -14.10 -10.82 2.64
CA ASP A 254 -14.84 -9.89 1.78
C ASP A 254 -14.28 -9.88 0.36
N LEU A 255 -12.96 -9.89 0.20
CA LEU A 255 -12.30 -9.97 -1.10
C LEU A 255 -12.64 -11.27 -1.84
N ARG A 256 -12.66 -12.41 -1.15
CA ARG A 256 -13.09 -13.68 -1.74
C ARG A 256 -14.55 -13.67 -2.16
N ARG A 257 -15.42 -12.97 -1.42
CA ARG A 257 -16.84 -12.80 -1.80
C ARG A 257 -16.99 -11.92 -3.04
N GLU A 258 -16.22 -10.84 -3.14
CA GLU A 258 -16.19 -9.96 -4.32
C GLU A 258 -15.71 -10.72 -5.56
N GLU A 259 -14.67 -11.56 -5.45
CA GLU A 259 -14.17 -12.39 -6.54
C GLU A 259 -15.20 -13.42 -7.02
N ASN A 260 -15.90 -14.07 -6.09
CA ASN A 260 -16.94 -15.05 -6.42
C ASN A 260 -18.23 -14.43 -6.95
N ALA A 261 -18.54 -13.17 -6.63
CA ALA A 261 -19.71 -12.45 -7.12
C ALA A 261 -19.49 -11.81 -8.50
N GLY A 262 -18.24 -11.69 -8.93
CA GLY A 262 -17.87 -11.17 -10.26
C GLY A 262 -17.74 -12.24 -11.35
N LEU A 263 -17.99 -13.52 -11.02
CA LEU A 263 -18.09 -14.67 -11.92
C LEU A 263 -19.56 -15.04 -12.14
#